data_b6f3ca9f301964376bc683b844137827
#
_entry.id   b6f3ca9f301964376bc683b844137827
#
_cell.length_a   1.000
_cell.length_b   1.000
_cell.length_c   1.000
_cell.angle_alpha   90.00
_cell.angle_beta   90.00
_cell.angle_gamma   90.00
#
_symmetry.space_group_name_H-M   'P 1'
#
loop_
_entity.id
_entity.type
_entity.pdbx_description
1 polymer ?
#
loop_
_entity_poly.entity_id
_entity_poly.type
_entity_poly.pdbx_seq_one_letter_code
_entity_poly.pdbx_strand_id
1 'polypeptide(L)'
;MSKYLTINTDHISKLNTKLTIVAGKPIAATELTTTTGPYIAPGSGTLTTEETAMARQAWLYFQRNWNDKTGLVNSVNNFPSVTMWDQAAAMAALVSAKELNIITVEEFESKMSQMLKTLASMPLYRGELPNKVYNSKTLIPVNYGQLDKREEIGWSALDLGRLAIWLNIVGTKYPKMRSQ
;
A
#
# COMPACT_ATOMS: atom_id res chain seq x y z
N MET A 1 -5.95 -4.89 -26.88
CA MET A 1 -4.59 -4.34 -27.04
C MET A 1 -4.22 -3.61 -25.76
N SER A 2 -3.39 -4.23 -24.93
CA SER A 2 -2.93 -3.66 -23.66
C SER A 2 -1.85 -2.62 -23.96
N LYS A 3 -2.12 -1.34 -23.66
CA LYS A 3 -1.08 -0.30 -23.67
C LYS A 3 -0.48 -0.24 -22.27
N TYR A 4 0.63 -0.91 -22.09
CA TYR A 4 1.45 -0.74 -20.90
C TYR A 4 2.04 0.66 -20.90
N LEU A 5 1.83 1.40 -19.81
CA LEU A 5 2.52 2.65 -19.55
C LEU A 5 3.97 2.29 -19.18
N THR A 6 4.86 2.36 -20.17
CA THR A 6 6.30 2.21 -19.93
C THR A 6 6.81 3.55 -19.38
N ILE A 7 7.11 3.61 -18.08
CA ILE A 7 7.79 4.76 -17.49
C ILE A 7 9.26 4.68 -17.94
N ASN A 8 9.63 5.52 -18.88
CA ASN A 8 11.01 5.63 -19.33
C ASN A 8 11.81 6.37 -18.22
N THR A 9 12.79 5.69 -17.66
CA THR A 9 13.66 6.21 -16.58
C THR A 9 14.46 7.43 -17.01
N ASP A 10 14.69 7.64 -18.31
CA ASP A 10 15.34 8.85 -18.85
C ASP A 10 14.48 10.12 -18.68
N HIS A 11 13.20 9.99 -18.42
CA HIS A 11 12.30 11.11 -18.12
C HIS A 11 12.39 11.56 -16.66
N ILE A 12 12.79 10.68 -15.74
CA ILE A 12 12.89 11.00 -14.30
C ILE A 12 14.08 11.96 -14.06
N SER A 13 15.17 11.79 -14.77
CA SER A 13 16.32 12.70 -14.69
C SER A 13 15.99 14.11 -15.24
N LYS A 14 15.10 14.20 -16.23
CA LYS A 14 14.60 15.47 -16.77
C LYS A 14 13.50 16.12 -15.94
N LEU A 15 12.72 15.34 -15.19
CA LEU A 15 11.71 15.83 -14.24
C LEU A 15 12.35 16.46 -13.01
N ASN A 16 13.46 15.93 -12.52
CA ASN A 16 14.20 16.52 -11.40
C ASN A 16 14.78 17.90 -11.71
N THR A 17 15.05 18.21 -12.98
CA THR A 17 15.48 19.54 -13.43
C THR A 17 14.31 20.53 -13.62
N LYS A 18 13.07 20.06 -13.74
CA LYS A 18 11.88 20.91 -13.94
C LYS A 18 11.08 21.19 -12.68
N LEU A 19 11.24 20.41 -11.62
CA LEU A 19 10.53 20.61 -10.35
C LEU A 19 11.12 21.73 -9.48
N THR A 20 12.18 22.39 -9.92
CA THR A 20 12.85 23.48 -9.20
C THR A 20 12.21 24.87 -9.47
N ILE A 21 11.05 24.94 -10.15
CA ILE A 21 10.43 26.23 -10.54
C ILE A 21 9.06 26.39 -9.89
N VAL A 22 8.94 26.30 -8.58
CA VAL A 22 7.66 26.62 -7.90
C VAL A 22 7.78 27.79 -6.92
N ALA A 23 8.93 28.44 -6.78
CA ALA A 23 9.08 29.56 -5.85
C ALA A 23 9.95 30.72 -6.36
N GLY A 24 9.88 31.08 -7.60
CA GLY A 24 10.33 32.42 -8.06
C GLY A 24 11.82 32.76 -7.93
N LYS A 25 12.67 31.87 -7.44
CA LYS A 25 14.14 31.95 -7.53
C LYS A 25 14.69 30.58 -7.86
N PRO A 26 15.56 30.44 -8.88
CA PRO A 26 16.25 29.20 -9.15
C PRO A 26 17.16 28.88 -7.96
N ILE A 27 16.85 27.81 -7.23
CA ILE A 27 17.82 27.23 -6.28
C ILE A 27 18.88 26.56 -7.15
N ALA A 28 20.12 27.00 -7.03
CA ALA A 28 21.24 26.40 -7.75
C ALA A 28 21.31 24.91 -7.34
N ALA A 29 21.56 24.02 -8.31
CA ALA A 29 21.63 22.56 -8.07
C ALA A 29 22.64 22.18 -6.97
N THR A 30 23.62 23.07 -6.66
CA THR A 30 24.57 22.98 -5.57
C THR A 30 23.97 23.17 -4.17
N GLU A 31 22.76 23.76 -4.04
CA GLU A 31 22.12 23.95 -2.73
C GLU A 31 21.23 22.77 -2.32
N LEU A 32 20.97 21.85 -3.24
CA LEU A 32 20.29 20.54 -2.96
C LEU A 32 21.31 19.45 -2.59
N THR A 33 22.59 19.77 -2.65
CA THR A 33 23.62 18.85 -2.21
C THR A 33 23.93 19.10 -0.76
N THR A 34 23.75 18.05 -0.04
CA THR A 34 24.54 17.76 1.13
C THR A 34 24.01 18.33 2.43
N THR A 35 23.01 17.71 2.95
CA THR A 35 23.21 17.20 4.30
C THR A 35 24.34 16.17 4.20
N THR A 36 25.60 16.63 4.26
CA THR A 36 26.78 15.76 4.37
C THR A 36 26.96 15.26 5.80
N GLY A 37 25.86 15.02 6.50
CA GLY A 37 25.88 14.11 7.62
C GLY A 37 25.99 12.69 7.06
N PRO A 38 26.66 11.78 7.76
CA PRO A 38 26.68 10.39 7.35
C PRO A 38 25.22 9.95 7.17
N TYR A 39 24.87 9.42 5.98
CA TYR A 39 23.58 8.79 5.75
C TYR A 39 23.47 7.66 6.78
N ILE A 40 22.72 7.91 7.82
CA ILE A 40 22.35 6.86 8.76
C ILE A 40 21.23 6.10 8.06
N ALA A 41 21.57 4.96 7.48
CA ALA A 41 20.58 4.06 6.92
C ALA A 41 19.53 3.79 8.00
N PRO A 42 18.24 4.07 7.75
CA PRO A 42 17.23 3.83 8.76
C PRO A 42 17.25 2.35 9.13
N GLY A 43 17.52 2.07 10.42
CA GLY A 43 17.26 0.80 11.03
C GLY A 43 18.00 -0.41 10.47
N SER A 44 19.35 -0.41 10.51
CA SER A 44 20.14 -1.63 10.26
C SER A 44 20.42 -2.45 11.53
N GLY A 45 19.81 -2.11 12.65
CA GLY A 45 20.01 -2.77 13.93
C GLY A 45 18.96 -3.81 14.27
N THR A 46 19.27 -4.69 15.21
CA THR A 46 18.27 -5.58 15.82
C THR A 46 17.35 -4.74 16.70
N LEU A 47 16.03 -4.96 16.58
CA LEU A 47 15.06 -4.30 17.45
C LEU A 47 15.33 -4.64 18.93
N THR A 48 15.20 -3.66 19.79
CA THR A 48 15.15 -3.85 21.22
C THR A 48 13.89 -4.63 21.62
N THR A 49 13.85 -5.14 22.85
CA THR A 49 12.67 -5.80 23.40
C THR A 49 11.45 -4.87 23.39
N GLU A 50 11.64 -3.59 23.71
CA GLU A 50 10.57 -2.59 23.72
C GLU A 50 10.05 -2.30 22.29
N GLU A 51 10.93 -2.07 21.34
CA GLU A 51 10.55 -1.87 19.93
C GLU A 51 9.83 -3.09 19.36
N THR A 52 10.28 -4.29 19.70
CA THR A 52 9.59 -5.53 19.31
C THR A 52 8.19 -5.60 19.92
N ALA A 53 8.02 -5.22 21.19
CA ALA A 53 6.72 -5.18 21.83
C ALA A 53 5.78 -4.15 21.17
N MET A 54 6.28 -2.96 20.83
CA MET A 54 5.53 -1.94 20.11
C MET A 54 5.10 -2.43 18.73
N ALA A 55 6.00 -3.06 17.98
CA ALA A 55 5.69 -3.61 16.66
C ALA A 55 4.63 -4.72 16.74
N ARG A 56 4.70 -5.62 17.73
CA ARG A 56 3.66 -6.64 17.99
C ARG A 56 2.33 -6.00 18.36
N GLN A 57 2.33 -4.97 19.18
CA GLN A 57 1.12 -4.23 19.54
C GLN A 57 0.47 -3.56 18.31
N ALA A 58 1.27 -2.97 17.43
CA ALA A 58 0.78 -2.40 16.17
C ALA A 58 0.18 -3.47 15.26
N TRP A 59 0.81 -4.67 15.19
CA TRP A 59 0.30 -5.78 14.39
C TRP A 59 -1.06 -6.30 14.85
N LEU A 60 -1.39 -6.19 16.14
CA LEU A 60 -2.71 -6.62 16.68
C LEU A 60 -3.89 -5.91 16.00
N TYR A 61 -3.71 -4.66 15.55
CA TYR A 61 -4.76 -3.96 14.80
C TYR A 61 -5.10 -4.72 13.50
N PHE A 62 -4.10 -5.09 12.74
CA PHE A 62 -4.27 -5.79 11.47
C PHE A 62 -4.86 -7.18 11.66
N GLN A 63 -4.43 -7.91 12.68
CA GLN A 63 -4.98 -9.22 13.03
C GLN A 63 -6.47 -9.13 13.39
N ARG A 64 -6.85 -8.19 14.24
CA ARG A 64 -8.25 -8.03 14.71
C ARG A 64 -9.20 -7.57 13.61
N ASN A 65 -8.68 -6.84 12.63
CA ASN A 65 -9.47 -6.27 11.55
C ASN A 65 -9.30 -7.03 10.22
N TRP A 66 -8.56 -8.13 10.24
CA TRP A 66 -8.44 -9.04 9.12
C TRP A 66 -9.75 -9.77 8.87
N ASN A 67 -10.21 -9.79 7.62
CA ASN A 67 -11.36 -10.58 7.23
C ASN A 67 -10.89 -11.90 6.60
N ASP A 68 -11.09 -13.01 7.29
CA ASP A 68 -10.63 -14.34 6.84
C ASP A 68 -11.24 -14.78 5.51
N LYS A 69 -12.40 -14.24 5.14
CA LYS A 69 -13.08 -14.59 3.91
C LYS A 69 -12.53 -13.85 2.70
N THR A 70 -12.15 -12.59 2.86
CA THR A 70 -11.72 -11.73 1.77
C THR A 70 -10.23 -11.40 1.80
N GLY A 71 -9.55 -11.57 2.94
CA GLY A 71 -8.18 -11.14 3.10
C GLY A 71 -8.00 -9.62 3.13
N LEU A 72 -9.08 -8.86 3.30
CA LEU A 72 -9.03 -7.41 3.44
C LEU A 72 -9.01 -7.00 4.91
N VAL A 73 -8.39 -5.86 5.19
CA VAL A 73 -8.32 -5.30 6.53
C VAL A 73 -9.23 -4.08 6.62
N ASN A 74 -10.09 -4.02 7.65
CA ASN A 74 -10.94 -2.86 7.87
C ASN A 74 -10.11 -1.59 8.06
N SER A 75 -10.57 -0.48 7.49
CA SER A 75 -9.96 0.84 7.67
C SER A 75 -10.12 1.38 9.09
N VAL A 76 -11.19 0.99 9.76
CA VAL A 76 -11.52 1.38 11.13
C VAL A 76 -11.85 0.14 11.95
N ASN A 77 -11.43 0.12 13.21
CA ASN A 77 -11.63 -1.02 14.09
C ASN A 77 -13.10 -1.44 14.17
N ASN A 78 -13.37 -2.72 13.92
CA ASN A 78 -14.71 -3.34 13.93
C ASN A 78 -15.73 -2.74 12.94
N PHE A 79 -15.31 -1.92 11.99
CA PHE A 79 -16.18 -1.34 10.98
C PHE A 79 -15.80 -1.88 9.59
N PRO A 80 -16.68 -2.65 8.91
CA PRO A 80 -16.32 -3.39 7.70
C PRO A 80 -16.28 -2.51 6.45
N SER A 81 -15.48 -1.46 6.48
CA SER A 81 -15.20 -0.53 5.38
C SER A 81 -13.72 -0.57 5.03
N VAL A 82 -13.41 -0.53 3.75
CA VAL A 82 -12.04 -0.47 3.24
C VAL A 82 -11.90 0.48 2.07
N THR A 83 -10.76 1.14 1.99
CA THR A 83 -10.30 1.89 0.82
C THR A 83 -9.04 1.26 0.24
N MET A 84 -8.65 1.64 -0.97
CA MET A 84 -7.40 1.17 -1.56
C MET A 84 -6.17 1.73 -0.83
N TRP A 85 -6.29 2.89 -0.21
CA TRP A 85 -5.28 3.45 0.68
C TRP A 85 -5.00 2.55 1.88
N ASP A 86 -6.05 2.05 2.52
CA ASP A 86 -5.94 1.19 3.70
C ASP A 86 -5.40 -0.20 3.33
N GLN A 87 -5.78 -0.74 2.17
CA GLN A 87 -5.23 -2.01 1.72
C GLN A 87 -3.74 -1.90 1.36
N ALA A 88 -3.30 -0.77 0.80
CA ALA A 88 -1.89 -0.47 0.65
C ALA A 88 -1.14 -0.43 2.00
N ALA A 89 -1.76 0.16 3.04
CA ALA A 89 -1.22 0.14 4.41
C ALA A 89 -1.18 -1.28 5.01
N ALA A 90 -2.20 -2.10 4.74
CA ALA A 90 -2.23 -3.50 5.18
C ALA A 90 -1.14 -4.35 4.50
N MET A 91 -0.87 -4.13 3.20
CA MET A 91 0.28 -4.74 2.52
C MET A 91 1.60 -4.34 3.17
N ALA A 92 1.77 -3.04 3.47
CA ALA A 92 2.94 -2.53 4.18
C ALA A 92 3.12 -3.21 5.54
N ALA A 93 2.03 -3.36 6.29
CA ALA A 93 2.04 -4.01 7.60
C ALA A 93 2.41 -5.50 7.51
N LEU A 94 1.87 -6.23 6.50
CA LEU A 94 2.23 -7.63 6.25
C LEU A 94 3.72 -7.78 5.94
N VAL A 95 4.25 -6.93 5.05
CA VAL A 95 5.68 -6.91 4.72
C VAL A 95 6.51 -6.62 5.98
N SER A 96 6.15 -5.59 6.72
CA SER A 96 6.88 -5.20 7.93
C SER A 96 6.83 -6.28 9.01
N ALA A 97 5.65 -6.87 9.26
CA ALA A 97 5.49 -7.92 10.26
C ALA A 97 6.34 -9.16 9.92
N LYS A 98 6.43 -9.53 8.64
CA LYS A 98 7.31 -10.61 8.16
C LYS A 98 8.79 -10.26 8.32
N GLU A 99 9.21 -9.06 7.90
CA GLU A 99 10.60 -8.63 7.98
C GLU A 99 11.09 -8.49 9.44
N LEU A 100 10.18 -8.14 10.35
CA LEU A 100 10.46 -8.04 11.79
C LEU A 100 10.27 -9.38 12.54
N ASN A 101 10.02 -10.48 11.82
CA ASN A 101 9.75 -11.81 12.40
C ASN A 101 8.60 -11.81 13.43
N ILE A 102 7.59 -10.97 13.22
CA ILE A 102 6.35 -10.94 14.03
C ILE A 102 5.40 -12.04 13.56
N ILE A 103 5.38 -12.30 12.24
CA ILE A 103 4.65 -13.40 11.61
C ILE A 103 5.62 -14.30 10.86
N THR A 104 5.21 -15.54 10.63
CA THR A 104 6.00 -16.51 9.84
C THR A 104 5.94 -16.20 8.33
N VAL A 105 6.84 -16.79 7.58
CA VAL A 105 6.84 -16.70 6.11
C VAL A 105 5.55 -17.30 5.53
N GLU A 106 5.09 -18.41 6.08
CA GLU A 106 3.87 -19.11 5.65
C GLU A 106 2.64 -18.26 5.91
N GLU A 107 2.54 -17.61 7.07
CA GLU A 107 1.45 -16.69 7.39
C GLU A 107 1.45 -15.49 6.44
N PHE A 108 2.62 -14.91 6.19
CA PHE A 108 2.78 -13.82 5.23
C PHE A 108 2.32 -14.24 3.82
N GLU A 109 2.84 -15.37 3.31
CA GLU A 109 2.51 -15.86 1.96
C GLU A 109 1.01 -16.14 1.82
N SER A 110 0.41 -16.78 2.81
CA SER A 110 -1.03 -17.07 2.83
C SER A 110 -1.88 -15.81 2.79
N LYS A 111 -1.61 -14.87 3.71
CA LYS A 111 -2.38 -13.62 3.82
C LYS A 111 -2.18 -12.71 2.61
N MET A 112 -0.95 -12.55 2.14
CA MET A 112 -0.66 -11.74 0.96
C MET A 112 -1.32 -12.30 -0.29
N SER A 113 -1.21 -13.62 -0.50
CA SER A 113 -1.89 -14.29 -1.62
C SER A 113 -3.40 -14.09 -1.61
N GLN A 114 -4.02 -14.22 -0.44
CA GLN A 114 -5.46 -14.03 -0.30
C GLN A 114 -5.86 -12.58 -0.64
N MET A 115 -5.15 -11.60 -0.10
CA MET A 115 -5.40 -10.18 -0.38
C MET A 115 -5.24 -9.87 -1.88
N LEU A 116 -4.16 -10.33 -2.52
CA LEU A 116 -3.91 -10.10 -3.93
C LEU A 116 -5.01 -10.70 -4.82
N LYS A 117 -5.43 -11.95 -4.55
CA LYS A 117 -6.55 -12.60 -5.26
C LYS A 117 -7.85 -11.82 -5.14
N THR A 118 -8.15 -11.30 -3.96
CA THR A 118 -9.34 -10.48 -3.74
C THR A 118 -9.25 -9.17 -4.52
N LEU A 119 -8.13 -8.47 -4.44
CA LEU A 119 -7.93 -7.22 -5.19
C LEU A 119 -8.03 -7.42 -6.71
N ALA A 120 -7.54 -8.57 -7.22
CA ALA A 120 -7.63 -8.90 -8.64
C ALA A 120 -9.05 -9.25 -9.11
N SER A 121 -9.94 -9.67 -8.19
CA SER A 121 -11.29 -10.17 -8.52
C SER A 121 -12.43 -9.26 -8.06
N MET A 122 -12.15 -8.21 -7.28
CA MET A 122 -13.18 -7.32 -6.77
C MET A 122 -13.86 -6.50 -7.87
N PRO A 123 -15.16 -6.14 -7.71
CA PRO A 123 -15.88 -5.33 -8.68
C PRO A 123 -15.21 -3.96 -8.88
N LEU A 124 -15.07 -3.54 -10.12
CA LEU A 124 -14.50 -2.25 -10.47
C LEU A 124 -15.60 -1.19 -10.70
N TYR A 125 -15.31 0.06 -10.37
CA TYR A 125 -16.12 1.20 -10.75
C TYR A 125 -16.17 1.29 -12.28
N ARG A 126 -17.37 1.19 -12.85
CA ARG A 126 -17.60 1.16 -14.32
C ARG A 126 -16.74 0.15 -15.08
N GLY A 127 -16.26 -0.90 -14.40
CA GLY A 127 -15.38 -1.91 -15.03
C GLY A 127 -13.94 -1.45 -15.29
N GLU A 128 -13.51 -0.30 -14.76
CA GLU A 128 -12.21 0.32 -15.07
C GLU A 128 -11.24 0.25 -13.90
N LEU A 129 -11.60 0.86 -12.76
CA LEU A 129 -10.72 1.02 -11.60
C LEU A 129 -11.46 0.71 -10.30
N PRO A 130 -10.75 0.34 -9.23
CA PRO A 130 -11.37 0.13 -7.93
C PRO A 130 -12.17 1.34 -7.45
N ASN A 131 -13.38 1.09 -6.95
CA ASN A 131 -14.18 2.11 -6.28
C ASN A 131 -13.46 2.64 -5.03
N LYS A 132 -13.78 3.85 -4.57
CA LYS A 132 -13.13 4.45 -3.39
C LYS A 132 -13.30 3.61 -2.13
N VAL A 133 -14.49 3.04 -1.94
CA VAL A 133 -14.85 2.32 -0.71
C VAL A 133 -15.54 1.00 -1.04
N TYR A 134 -15.23 -0.03 -0.27
CA TYR A 134 -15.91 -1.32 -0.32
C TYR A 134 -16.29 -1.78 1.07
N ASN A 135 -17.32 -2.60 1.13
CA ASN A 135 -17.55 -3.41 2.31
C ASN A 135 -16.51 -4.55 2.34
N SER A 136 -15.71 -4.63 3.39
CA SER A 136 -14.62 -5.61 3.51
C SER A 136 -15.07 -7.07 3.55
N LYS A 137 -16.33 -7.32 3.92
CA LYS A 137 -16.90 -8.68 4.05
C LYS A 137 -17.53 -9.17 2.76
N THR A 138 -18.18 -8.26 2.02
CA THR A 138 -19.01 -8.62 0.85
C THR A 138 -18.39 -8.21 -0.47
N LEU A 139 -17.36 -7.35 -0.46
CA LEU A 139 -16.72 -6.74 -1.62
C LEU A 139 -17.67 -5.85 -2.46
N ILE A 140 -18.82 -5.48 -1.90
CA ILE A 140 -19.76 -4.57 -2.58
C ILE A 140 -19.15 -3.17 -2.57
N PRO A 141 -19.08 -2.46 -3.72
CA PRO A 141 -18.79 -1.04 -3.75
C PRO A 141 -19.85 -0.28 -2.95
N VAL A 142 -19.41 0.58 -2.05
CA VAL A 142 -20.27 1.33 -1.12
C VAL A 142 -19.79 2.77 -0.98
N ASN A 143 -20.56 3.60 -0.29
CA ASN A 143 -20.08 4.89 0.19
C ASN A 143 -19.55 4.81 1.63
N TYR A 144 -19.05 5.93 2.15
CA TYR A 144 -18.46 5.99 3.50
C TYR A 144 -19.47 5.80 4.64
N GLY A 145 -20.76 6.04 4.41
CA GLY A 145 -21.80 6.04 5.43
C GLY A 145 -22.75 4.84 5.39
N GLN A 146 -22.82 4.12 4.26
CA GLN A 146 -23.74 2.97 4.08
C GLN A 146 -22.98 1.78 3.53
N LEU A 147 -22.84 0.72 4.33
CA LEU A 147 -22.06 -0.47 3.99
C LEU A 147 -22.92 -1.65 3.50
N ASP A 148 -24.21 -1.56 3.55
CA ASP A 148 -25.18 -2.59 3.19
C ASP A 148 -25.80 -2.38 1.80
N LYS A 149 -25.65 -1.19 1.23
CA LYS A 149 -26.21 -0.83 -0.07
C LYS A 149 -25.09 -0.56 -1.08
N ARG A 150 -25.18 -1.21 -2.26
CA ARG A 150 -24.27 -0.93 -3.37
C ARG A 150 -24.36 0.54 -3.78
N GLU A 151 -23.24 1.21 -3.80
CA GLU A 151 -23.10 2.58 -4.30
C GLU A 151 -21.70 2.79 -4.87
N GLU A 152 -21.62 3.21 -6.11
CA GLU A 152 -20.36 3.48 -6.81
C GLU A 152 -20.09 4.97 -6.78
N ILE A 153 -19.03 5.38 -6.05
CA ILE A 153 -18.68 6.80 -5.82
C ILE A 153 -17.38 7.24 -6.51
N GLY A 154 -16.92 6.44 -7.46
CA GLY A 154 -15.71 6.72 -8.22
C GLY A 154 -14.45 6.12 -7.61
N TRP A 155 -13.30 6.53 -8.13
CA TRP A 155 -11.99 6.09 -7.70
C TRP A 155 -11.14 7.26 -7.19
N SER A 156 -10.06 6.97 -6.48
CA SER A 156 -9.13 7.95 -5.93
C SER A 156 -7.73 7.72 -6.50
N ALA A 157 -7.19 8.72 -7.19
CA ALA A 157 -5.84 8.64 -7.77
C ALA A 157 -4.75 8.47 -6.69
N LEU A 158 -4.93 9.10 -5.52
CA LEU A 158 -3.98 9.00 -4.41
C LEU A 158 -3.97 7.59 -3.81
N ASP A 159 -5.15 7.02 -3.59
CA ASP A 159 -5.29 5.67 -3.04
C ASP A 159 -4.69 4.63 -3.99
N LEU A 160 -5.01 4.74 -5.28
CA LEU A 160 -4.49 3.84 -6.31
C LEU A 160 -2.98 4.00 -6.51
N GLY A 161 -2.46 5.24 -6.44
CA GLY A 161 -1.02 5.49 -6.48
C GLY A 161 -0.29 4.82 -5.33
N ARG A 162 -0.82 4.91 -4.11
CA ARG A 162 -0.26 4.23 -2.94
C ARG A 162 -0.34 2.71 -3.07
N LEU A 163 -1.48 2.18 -3.53
CA LEU A 163 -1.63 0.75 -3.78
C LEU A 163 -0.63 0.25 -4.83
N ALA A 164 -0.46 0.97 -5.94
CA ALA A 164 0.48 0.61 -7.00
C ALA A 164 1.93 0.55 -6.51
N ILE A 165 2.34 1.47 -5.62
CA ILE A 165 3.66 1.44 -5.00
C ILE A 165 3.85 0.14 -4.21
N TRP A 166 2.89 -0.25 -3.38
CA TRP A 166 3.01 -1.46 -2.57
C TRP A 166 2.89 -2.74 -3.39
N LEU A 167 2.05 -2.78 -4.41
CA LEU A 167 2.02 -3.89 -5.38
C LEU A 167 3.38 -4.07 -6.07
N ASN A 168 4.03 -2.97 -6.47
CA ASN A 168 5.36 -3.01 -7.05
C ASN A 168 6.42 -3.51 -6.05
N ILE A 169 6.39 -3.04 -4.81
CA ILE A 169 7.31 -3.50 -3.75
C ILE A 169 7.12 -5.00 -3.51
N VAL A 170 5.88 -5.46 -3.34
CA VAL A 170 5.56 -6.88 -3.12
C VAL A 170 6.03 -7.72 -4.31
N GLY A 171 5.68 -7.33 -5.54
CA GLY A 171 6.08 -8.06 -6.74
C GLY A 171 7.59 -8.08 -6.99
N THR A 172 8.32 -7.06 -6.55
CA THR A 172 9.77 -6.99 -6.69
C THR A 172 10.48 -7.80 -5.59
N LYS A 173 10.07 -7.61 -4.35
CA LYS A 173 10.70 -8.25 -3.18
C LYS A 173 10.32 -9.73 -3.03
N TYR A 174 9.12 -10.10 -3.47
CA TYR A 174 8.58 -11.46 -3.39
C TYR A 174 8.10 -11.95 -4.76
N PRO A 175 9.01 -12.36 -5.65
CA PRO A 175 8.66 -12.72 -7.04
C PRO A 175 7.56 -13.77 -7.19
N LYS A 176 7.41 -14.67 -6.22
CA LYS A 176 6.33 -15.67 -6.17
C LYS A 176 4.93 -15.04 -6.13
N MET A 177 4.82 -13.80 -5.64
CA MET A 177 3.53 -13.08 -5.55
C MET A 177 3.16 -12.36 -6.86
N ARG A 178 4.07 -12.29 -7.83
CA ARG A 178 3.88 -11.52 -9.07
C ARG A 178 2.83 -12.11 -10.01
N SER A 179 2.54 -13.39 -9.90
CA SER A 179 1.59 -14.11 -10.76
C SER A 179 0.17 -14.17 -10.18
N GLN A 180 -0.07 -13.55 -9.07
CA GLN A 180 -1.37 -13.48 -8.39
C GLN A 180 -2.03 -12.13 -8.61
#